data_588c80f7150cd34da182e59d06aaf0ef
#
_entry.id   588c80f7150cd34da182e59d06aaf0ef
#
_cell.length_a   1.000
_cell.length_b   1.000
_cell.length_c   1.000
_cell.angle_alpha   90.00
_cell.angle_beta   90.00
_cell.angle_gamma   90.00
#
_symmetry.space_group_name_H-M   'P 1'
#
loop_
_entity.id
_entity.type
_entity.pdbx_description
1 polymer ?
#
loop_
_entity_poly.entity_id
_entity_poly.type
_entity_poly.pdbx_seq_one_letter_code
_entity_poly.pdbx_strand_id
1 'polypeptide(L)'
;MKSTYGALHIERKKTIMKYVEFDQSKPLDVIPIGRVAIDFNPTDMNRPLAESCNFNKYVGGSPANIAVGLARLGKKVGFIGKVSDDQHGDFVVDYFNKDGIDTSNIFRAKNGEKIGLTFTEIKSPSESSILMYRDAIADLMLEPEEVSEEYIASAKAIVISGTALSMSPSRDAALKAMMLAKKNNVVVIFDIDYRPYTWKNKDEISVYYQMVARNADIILGSREEYDLTEAITGVCKTDEESAKLWHSYGAKIVIIKHGKDGSTAYTNDGKSYSIKPFPVKAMKGFGGGDGYASAFIRCLLEGWEMIDALEFGTASASMLISAHSCSAAMPSVEAIEEFIKEEKAIYGEMVARA
;
A
#
# COMPACT_ATOMS: atom_id res chain seq x y z
N MET A 1 45.11 8.22 2.24
CA MET A 1 44.14 8.62 3.28
C MET A 1 42.82 7.97 2.96
N LYS A 2 42.47 6.89 3.69
CA LYS A 2 41.19 6.20 3.55
C LYS A 2 40.21 6.90 4.49
N SER A 3 39.21 7.56 3.91
CA SER A 3 38.11 8.16 4.67
C SER A 3 37.16 7.04 5.10
N THR A 4 37.15 6.75 6.38
CA THR A 4 36.16 5.91 7.06
C THR A 4 34.91 6.75 7.30
N TYR A 5 33.93 6.68 6.40
CA TYR A 5 32.58 7.12 6.70
C TYR A 5 31.92 6.03 7.57
N GLY A 6 31.93 6.25 8.88
CA GLY A 6 31.11 5.49 9.79
C GLY A 6 29.64 5.83 9.53
N ALA A 7 28.85 4.85 9.12
CA ALA A 7 27.41 4.95 9.09
C ALA A 7 26.92 5.24 10.53
N LEU A 8 26.43 6.44 10.78
CA LEU A 8 25.70 6.77 11.99
C LEU A 8 24.34 6.06 11.90
N HIS A 9 24.27 4.83 12.36
CA HIS A 9 22.99 4.25 12.73
C HIS A 9 22.44 5.06 13.91
N ILE A 10 21.39 5.83 13.64
CA ILE A 10 20.59 6.40 14.71
C ILE A 10 19.99 5.22 15.46
N GLU A 11 20.51 4.88 16.63
CA GLU A 11 19.90 3.89 17.52
C GLU A 11 18.52 4.39 17.94
N ARG A 12 17.51 4.09 17.12
CA ARG A 12 16.12 4.31 17.52
C ARG A 12 15.77 3.27 18.58
N LYS A 13 15.25 3.72 19.71
CA LYS A 13 14.81 2.82 20.78
C LYS A 13 13.78 1.84 20.22
N LYS A 14 14.15 0.57 20.12
CA LYS A 14 13.21 -0.52 19.87
C LYS A 14 12.33 -0.68 21.11
N THR A 15 11.24 0.04 21.17
CA THR A 15 10.19 -0.21 22.15
C THR A 15 9.26 -1.25 21.51
N ILE A 16 8.96 -2.32 22.25
CA ILE A 16 8.01 -3.35 21.78
C ILE A 16 6.69 -2.64 21.49
N MET A 17 6.31 -2.57 20.23
CA MET A 17 5.07 -1.91 19.83
C MET A 17 3.89 -2.61 20.49
N LYS A 18 3.15 -1.87 21.29
CA LYS A 18 2.15 -2.36 22.22
C LYS A 18 0.81 -2.71 21.56
N TYR A 19 0.62 -2.34 20.28
CA TYR A 19 -0.70 -2.39 19.63
C TYR A 19 -0.95 -3.65 18.80
N VAL A 20 0.06 -4.12 18.06
CA VAL A 20 -0.03 -5.28 17.17
C VAL A 20 1.16 -6.20 17.42
N GLU A 21 0.89 -7.47 17.66
CA GLU A 21 1.93 -8.49 17.81
C GLU A 21 2.09 -9.28 16.51
N PHE A 22 3.32 -9.32 16.01
CA PHE A 22 3.70 -10.11 14.85
C PHE A 22 4.44 -11.36 15.29
N ASP A 23 4.01 -12.52 14.83
CA ASP A 23 4.68 -13.80 15.13
C ASP A 23 6.05 -13.85 14.41
N GLN A 24 7.11 -13.61 15.18
CA GLN A 24 8.48 -13.56 14.65
C GLN A 24 9.03 -14.92 14.18
N SER A 25 8.35 -16.02 14.46
CA SER A 25 8.74 -17.35 14.00
C SER A 25 8.43 -17.60 12.52
N LYS A 26 7.55 -16.80 11.91
CA LYS A 26 7.10 -16.95 10.54
C LYS A 26 8.16 -16.51 9.53
N PRO A 27 8.39 -17.29 8.44
CA PRO A 27 9.46 -17.04 7.49
C PRO A 27 9.27 -15.80 6.61
N LEU A 28 8.01 -15.46 6.26
CA LEU A 28 7.68 -14.26 5.51
C LEU A 28 7.21 -13.14 6.43
N ASP A 29 7.61 -11.92 6.12
CA ASP A 29 7.14 -10.75 6.87
C ASP A 29 5.73 -10.34 6.43
N VAL A 30 5.49 -10.22 5.12
CA VAL A 30 4.21 -9.74 4.58
C VAL A 30 3.87 -10.42 3.27
N ILE A 31 2.59 -10.73 3.07
CA ILE A 31 2.02 -11.15 1.79
C ILE A 31 0.94 -10.15 1.38
N PRO A 32 1.19 -9.22 0.45
CA PRO A 32 0.13 -8.48 -0.23
C PRO A 32 -0.66 -9.39 -1.18
N ILE A 33 -1.99 -9.17 -1.25
CA ILE A 33 -2.87 -9.85 -2.19
C ILE A 33 -3.68 -8.84 -3.00
N GLY A 34 -3.77 -9.06 -4.29
CA GLY A 34 -4.64 -8.30 -5.17
C GLY A 34 -4.02 -7.81 -6.46
N ARG A 35 -4.33 -6.55 -6.80
CA ARG A 35 -4.02 -5.96 -8.09
C ARG A 35 -2.52 -5.92 -8.39
N VAL A 36 -2.19 -6.43 -9.57
CA VAL A 36 -0.90 -6.23 -10.24
C VAL A 36 -1.15 -5.84 -11.69
N ALA A 37 -0.45 -4.81 -12.15
CA ALA A 37 -0.69 -4.19 -13.44
C ALA A 37 0.62 -3.69 -14.05
N ILE A 38 0.53 -3.13 -15.26
CA ILE A 38 1.61 -2.37 -15.87
C ILE A 38 1.18 -0.91 -15.96
N ASP A 39 2.04 -0.03 -15.47
CA ASP A 39 1.88 1.41 -15.58
C ASP A 39 2.78 1.92 -16.73
N PHE A 40 2.16 2.65 -17.66
CA PHE A 40 2.83 3.42 -18.69
C PHE A 40 2.80 4.90 -18.33
N ASN A 41 3.94 5.41 -17.88
CA ASN A 41 4.10 6.83 -17.54
C ASN A 41 4.77 7.57 -18.70
N PRO A 42 4.20 8.70 -19.17
CA PRO A 42 4.74 9.43 -20.31
C PRO A 42 6.09 10.04 -19.97
N THR A 43 7.03 9.97 -20.89
CA THR A 43 8.26 10.76 -20.84
C THR A 43 8.07 12.17 -21.41
N ASP A 44 7.02 12.35 -22.20
CA ASP A 44 6.57 13.61 -22.77
C ASP A 44 5.71 14.37 -21.75
N MET A 45 6.35 15.03 -20.80
CA MET A 45 5.68 15.70 -19.67
C MET A 45 4.92 16.96 -20.08
N ASN A 46 3.97 17.37 -19.23
CA ASN A 46 3.20 18.62 -19.33
C ASN A 46 2.35 18.72 -20.61
N ARG A 47 1.70 17.62 -21.00
CA ARG A 47 0.76 17.57 -22.12
C ARG A 47 -0.36 16.56 -21.89
N PRO A 48 -1.47 16.67 -22.64
CA PRO A 48 -2.53 15.66 -22.62
C PRO A 48 -2.03 14.28 -23.06
N LEU A 49 -2.63 13.22 -22.53
CA LEU A 49 -2.31 11.84 -22.90
C LEU A 49 -2.45 11.58 -24.40
N ALA A 50 -3.43 12.22 -25.05
CA ALA A 50 -3.66 12.12 -26.50
C ALA A 50 -2.47 12.61 -27.35
N GLU A 51 -1.59 13.45 -26.80
CA GLU A 51 -0.41 13.99 -27.45
C GLU A 51 0.89 13.28 -27.03
N SER A 52 0.80 12.37 -26.04
CA SER A 52 1.97 11.65 -25.51
C SER A 52 2.27 10.43 -26.38
N CYS A 53 3.49 10.34 -26.88
CA CYS A 53 3.91 9.24 -27.76
C CYS A 53 4.94 8.30 -27.09
N ASN A 54 5.67 8.76 -26.08
CA ASN A 54 6.74 8.02 -25.45
C ASN A 54 6.41 7.70 -24.00
N PHE A 55 6.58 6.44 -23.62
CA PHE A 55 6.24 5.95 -22.27
C PHE A 55 7.33 5.06 -21.72
N ASN A 56 7.58 5.18 -20.42
CA ASN A 56 8.30 4.18 -19.65
C ASN A 56 7.32 3.18 -19.04
N LYS A 57 7.70 1.90 -19.07
CA LYS A 57 6.93 0.78 -18.52
C LYS A 57 7.39 0.44 -17.12
N TYR A 58 6.45 0.34 -16.17
CA TYR A 58 6.69 -0.02 -14.79
C TYR A 58 5.70 -1.08 -14.31
N VAL A 59 6.04 -1.80 -13.24
CA VAL A 59 5.04 -2.55 -12.48
C VAL A 59 4.16 -1.56 -11.74
N GLY A 60 2.84 -1.80 -11.77
CA GLY A 60 1.83 -0.99 -11.12
C GLY A 60 0.84 -1.83 -10.31
N GLY A 61 -0.09 -1.15 -9.66
CA GLY A 61 -1.02 -1.74 -8.70
C GLY A 61 -0.59 -1.50 -7.26
N SER A 62 -1.49 -1.00 -6.40
CA SER A 62 -1.15 -0.67 -5.03
C SER A 62 -0.52 -1.84 -4.27
N PRO A 63 -1.12 -3.06 -4.22
CA PRO A 63 -0.48 -4.18 -3.52
C PRO A 63 0.88 -4.57 -4.12
N ALA A 64 1.04 -4.47 -5.43
CA ALA A 64 2.33 -4.72 -6.09
C ALA A 64 3.38 -3.65 -5.74
N ASN A 65 3.00 -2.39 -5.72
CA ASN A 65 3.86 -1.29 -5.28
C ASN A 65 4.26 -1.45 -3.81
N ILE A 66 3.31 -1.82 -2.92
CA ILE A 66 3.58 -2.08 -1.51
C ILE A 66 4.56 -3.26 -1.36
N ALA A 67 4.40 -4.34 -2.14
CA ALA A 67 5.32 -5.47 -2.13
C ALA A 67 6.75 -5.05 -2.50
N VAL A 68 6.91 -4.28 -3.58
CA VAL A 68 8.21 -3.73 -4.02
C VAL A 68 8.81 -2.82 -2.95
N GLY A 69 8.01 -1.91 -2.38
CA GLY A 69 8.45 -1.01 -1.32
C GLY A 69 8.97 -1.78 -0.10
N LEU A 70 8.20 -2.76 0.39
CA LEU A 70 8.59 -3.59 1.52
C LEU A 70 9.87 -4.40 1.25
N ALA A 71 10.00 -4.99 0.06
CA ALA A 71 11.19 -5.75 -0.32
C ALA A 71 12.45 -4.86 -0.33
N ARG A 72 12.38 -3.66 -0.90
CA ARG A 72 13.48 -2.68 -0.91
C ARG A 72 13.80 -2.12 0.48
N LEU A 73 12.82 -2.14 1.37
CA LEU A 73 13.01 -1.80 2.79
C LEU A 73 13.49 -3.01 3.62
N GLY A 74 13.96 -4.10 2.97
CA GLY A 74 14.59 -5.24 3.59
C GLY A 74 13.64 -6.26 4.22
N LYS A 75 12.36 -6.28 3.83
CA LYS A 75 11.40 -7.28 4.33
C LYS A 75 11.34 -8.50 3.42
N LYS A 76 11.04 -9.66 4.00
CA LYS A 76 10.78 -10.91 3.27
C LYS A 76 9.32 -10.89 2.81
N VAL A 77 9.11 -10.65 1.53
CA VAL A 77 7.79 -10.42 0.96
C VAL A 77 7.40 -11.55 0.03
N GLY A 78 6.18 -12.04 0.18
CA GLY A 78 5.52 -12.87 -0.82
C GLY A 78 4.43 -12.07 -1.54
N PHE A 79 3.86 -12.63 -2.60
CA PHE A 79 2.74 -12.00 -3.30
C PHE A 79 1.72 -13.04 -3.76
N ILE A 80 0.44 -12.75 -3.54
CA ILE A 80 -0.66 -13.53 -4.11
C ILE A 80 -1.37 -12.69 -5.17
N GLY A 81 -1.37 -13.19 -6.40
CA GLY A 81 -2.02 -12.49 -7.51
C GLY A 81 -2.05 -13.30 -8.78
N LYS A 82 -2.60 -12.71 -9.83
CA LYS A 82 -2.68 -13.34 -11.14
C LYS A 82 -2.25 -12.39 -12.24
N VAL A 83 -1.41 -12.88 -13.15
CA VAL A 83 -0.88 -12.13 -14.30
C VAL A 83 -1.29 -12.81 -15.59
N SER A 84 -1.21 -12.08 -16.71
CA SER A 84 -1.43 -12.65 -18.03
C SER A 84 -0.39 -13.72 -18.38
N ASP A 85 -0.76 -14.67 -19.23
CA ASP A 85 0.16 -15.66 -19.80
C ASP A 85 0.75 -15.11 -21.10
N ASP A 86 1.59 -14.07 -20.96
CA ASP A 86 2.29 -13.39 -22.06
C ASP A 86 3.50 -12.62 -21.50
N GLN A 87 4.21 -11.90 -22.41
CA GLN A 87 5.42 -11.14 -22.08
C GLN A 87 5.21 -10.04 -21.04
N HIS A 88 3.98 -9.58 -20.83
CA HIS A 88 3.67 -8.62 -19.77
C HIS A 88 3.60 -9.30 -18.40
N GLY A 89 3.03 -10.49 -18.35
CA GLY A 89 3.07 -11.31 -17.14
C GLY A 89 4.50 -11.73 -16.79
N ASP A 90 5.32 -12.08 -17.78
CA ASP A 90 6.75 -12.38 -17.58
C ASP A 90 7.50 -11.17 -17.00
N PHE A 91 7.26 -9.99 -17.55
CA PHE A 91 7.86 -8.75 -17.04
C PHE A 91 7.57 -8.52 -15.56
N VAL A 92 6.36 -8.77 -15.08
CA VAL A 92 6.01 -8.61 -13.66
C VAL A 92 6.73 -9.63 -12.80
N VAL A 93 6.71 -10.90 -13.19
CA VAL A 93 7.36 -11.98 -12.43
C VAL A 93 8.86 -11.75 -12.33
N ASP A 94 9.50 -11.40 -13.46
CA ASP A 94 10.92 -11.07 -13.49
C ASP A 94 11.28 -9.86 -12.64
N TYR A 95 10.41 -8.85 -12.63
CA TYR A 95 10.59 -7.66 -11.81
C TYR A 95 10.56 -8.00 -10.32
N PHE A 96 9.57 -8.79 -9.90
CA PHE A 96 9.44 -9.23 -8.52
C PHE A 96 10.61 -10.11 -8.07
N ASN A 97 11.03 -11.06 -8.91
CA ASN A 97 12.17 -11.91 -8.63
C ASN A 97 13.47 -11.10 -8.44
N LYS A 98 13.67 -10.02 -9.22
CA LYS A 98 14.82 -9.10 -9.06
C LYS A 98 14.83 -8.36 -7.74
N ASP A 99 13.66 -8.00 -7.22
CA ASP A 99 13.51 -7.38 -5.91
C ASP A 99 13.42 -8.42 -4.76
N GLY A 100 13.58 -9.73 -5.05
CA GLY A 100 13.58 -10.81 -4.06
C GLY A 100 12.20 -11.13 -3.46
N ILE A 101 11.12 -10.78 -4.15
CA ILE A 101 9.75 -11.11 -3.77
C ILE A 101 9.46 -12.55 -4.16
N ASP A 102 8.90 -13.35 -3.24
CA ASP A 102 8.47 -14.70 -3.54
C ASP A 102 7.25 -14.70 -4.47
N THR A 103 7.44 -15.23 -5.67
CA THR A 103 6.45 -15.29 -6.75
C THR A 103 5.76 -16.64 -6.87
N SER A 104 5.97 -17.57 -5.93
CA SER A 104 5.43 -18.94 -5.98
C SER A 104 3.89 -18.98 -5.98
N ASN A 105 3.22 -17.91 -5.54
CA ASN A 105 1.78 -17.76 -5.53
C ASN A 105 1.29 -16.67 -6.50
N ILE A 106 2.06 -16.43 -7.57
CA ILE A 106 1.61 -15.65 -8.72
C ILE A 106 1.17 -16.62 -9.82
N PHE A 107 -0.12 -16.61 -10.10
CA PHE A 107 -0.76 -17.50 -11.06
C PHE A 107 -0.79 -16.89 -12.45
N ARG A 108 -0.85 -17.74 -13.48
CA ARG A 108 -1.06 -17.33 -14.87
C ARG A 108 -2.52 -17.43 -15.24
N ALA A 109 -3.00 -16.46 -16.00
CA ALA A 109 -4.33 -16.48 -16.59
C ALA A 109 -4.45 -17.66 -17.59
N LYS A 110 -5.57 -18.38 -17.55
CA LYS A 110 -5.75 -19.60 -18.34
C LYS A 110 -6.66 -19.43 -19.57
N ASN A 111 -7.47 -18.37 -19.58
CA ASN A 111 -8.49 -18.17 -20.63
C ASN A 111 -8.16 -16.95 -21.53
N GLY A 112 -6.91 -16.51 -21.50
CA GLY A 112 -6.44 -15.40 -22.35
C GLY A 112 -6.65 -14.01 -21.74
N GLU A 113 -7.02 -13.92 -20.46
CA GLU A 113 -7.13 -12.65 -19.74
C GLU A 113 -5.80 -11.90 -19.78
N LYS A 114 -5.87 -10.60 -20.02
CA LYS A 114 -4.70 -9.75 -20.11
C LYS A 114 -4.36 -9.09 -18.78
N ILE A 115 -3.12 -8.66 -18.62
CA ILE A 115 -2.76 -7.84 -17.49
C ILE A 115 -3.43 -6.46 -17.59
N GLY A 116 -3.81 -5.88 -16.45
CA GLY A 116 -4.34 -4.53 -16.42
C GLY A 116 -3.28 -3.50 -16.85
N LEU A 117 -3.69 -2.53 -17.66
CA LEU A 117 -2.82 -1.44 -18.10
C LEU A 117 -3.29 -0.12 -17.50
N THR A 118 -2.35 0.69 -17.08
CA THR A 118 -2.60 2.04 -16.60
C THR A 118 -1.76 3.01 -17.41
N PHE A 119 -2.39 4.04 -17.98
CA PHE A 119 -1.73 5.15 -18.62
C PHE A 119 -1.85 6.39 -17.77
N THR A 120 -0.73 6.99 -17.42
CA THR A 120 -0.70 8.22 -16.65
C THR A 120 -0.73 9.43 -17.57
N GLU A 121 -1.53 10.42 -17.22
CA GLU A 121 -1.51 11.74 -17.83
C GLU A 121 -0.95 12.75 -16.84
N ILE A 122 0.06 13.53 -17.23
CA ILE A 122 0.67 14.58 -16.41
C ILE A 122 0.65 15.88 -17.21
N LYS A 123 -0.44 16.65 -17.09
CA LYS A 123 -0.61 17.93 -17.79
C LYS A 123 0.18 19.05 -17.13
N SER A 124 0.28 18.99 -15.81
CA SER A 124 1.05 19.94 -14.99
C SER A 124 1.39 19.30 -13.64
N PRO A 125 2.24 19.92 -12.81
CA PRO A 125 2.49 19.45 -11.45
C PRO A 125 1.23 19.33 -10.55
N SER A 126 0.18 20.09 -10.87
CA SER A 126 -1.09 20.09 -10.12
C SER A 126 -2.23 19.36 -10.83
N GLU A 127 -2.04 18.95 -12.10
CA GLU A 127 -3.07 18.29 -12.89
C GLU A 127 -2.53 16.99 -13.49
N SER A 128 -2.89 15.89 -12.87
CA SER A 128 -2.58 14.56 -13.34
C SER A 128 -3.81 13.66 -13.27
N SER A 129 -3.92 12.73 -14.18
CA SER A 129 -5.00 11.74 -14.22
C SER A 129 -4.47 10.35 -14.58
N ILE A 130 -5.30 9.35 -14.41
CA ILE A 130 -4.98 7.96 -14.69
C ILE A 130 -6.10 7.37 -15.56
N LEU A 131 -5.71 6.79 -16.70
CA LEU A 131 -6.59 5.98 -17.53
C LEU A 131 -6.26 4.50 -17.29
N MET A 132 -7.23 3.74 -16.78
CA MET A 132 -7.05 2.31 -16.53
C MET A 132 -7.87 1.45 -17.50
N TYR A 133 -7.24 0.46 -18.10
CA TYR A 133 -7.90 -0.65 -18.77
C TYR A 133 -8.00 -1.82 -17.80
N ARG A 134 -9.21 -2.03 -17.28
CA ARG A 134 -9.45 -2.95 -16.15
C ARG A 134 -10.65 -3.89 -16.37
N ASP A 135 -11.07 -4.08 -17.60
CA ASP A 135 -12.16 -5.00 -17.92
C ASP A 135 -11.61 -6.40 -18.21
N ALA A 136 -12.16 -7.43 -17.56
CA ALA A 136 -11.81 -8.84 -17.74
C ALA A 136 -10.29 -9.12 -17.68
N ILE A 137 -9.59 -8.49 -16.75
CA ILE A 137 -8.14 -8.62 -16.60
C ILE A 137 -7.74 -9.71 -15.62
N ALA A 138 -6.50 -10.19 -15.74
CA ALA A 138 -5.99 -11.35 -15.04
C ALA A 138 -6.11 -11.26 -13.52
N ASP A 139 -5.76 -10.13 -12.91
CA ASP A 139 -5.80 -9.99 -11.43
C ASP A 139 -7.21 -10.08 -10.84
N LEU A 140 -8.25 -9.77 -11.63
CA LEU A 140 -9.65 -9.96 -11.23
C LEU A 140 -10.12 -11.44 -11.31
N MET A 141 -9.36 -12.29 -11.99
CA MET A 141 -9.65 -13.71 -12.19
C MET A 141 -8.86 -14.61 -11.22
N LEU A 142 -8.33 -14.07 -10.13
CA LEU A 142 -7.74 -14.87 -9.06
C LEU A 142 -8.85 -15.67 -8.38
N GLU A 143 -8.71 -17.00 -8.40
CA GLU A 143 -9.72 -17.93 -7.85
C GLU A 143 -9.45 -18.24 -6.36
N PRO A 144 -10.51 -18.49 -5.56
CA PRO A 144 -10.34 -18.90 -4.16
C PRO A 144 -9.48 -20.17 -4.00
N GLU A 145 -9.52 -21.09 -4.96
CA GLU A 145 -8.74 -22.34 -4.95
C GLU A 145 -7.24 -22.08 -5.08
N GLU A 146 -6.86 -20.95 -5.65
CA GLU A 146 -5.46 -20.53 -5.80
C GLU A 146 -4.88 -19.90 -4.50
N VAL A 147 -5.71 -19.68 -3.48
CA VAL A 147 -5.25 -19.17 -2.17
C VAL A 147 -4.96 -20.34 -1.22
N SER A 148 -3.67 -20.54 -0.95
CA SER A 148 -3.16 -21.60 -0.06
C SER A 148 -3.20 -21.16 1.40
N GLU A 149 -3.75 -22.00 2.28
CA GLU A 149 -3.71 -21.78 3.73
C GLU A 149 -2.29 -21.84 4.27
N GLU A 150 -1.48 -22.79 3.81
CA GLU A 150 -0.09 -22.95 4.22
C GLU A 150 0.73 -21.69 3.90
N TYR A 151 0.52 -21.13 2.70
CA TYR A 151 1.21 -19.92 2.30
C TYR A 151 0.80 -18.70 3.14
N ILE A 152 -0.50 -18.52 3.38
CA ILE A 152 -0.99 -17.47 4.28
C ILE A 152 -0.40 -17.63 5.68
N ALA A 153 -0.41 -18.86 6.24
CA ALA A 153 0.11 -19.13 7.57
C ALA A 153 1.60 -18.88 7.71
N SER A 154 2.36 -18.86 6.61
CA SER A 154 3.80 -18.62 6.60
C SER A 154 4.19 -17.14 6.81
N ALA A 155 3.23 -16.20 6.77
CA ALA A 155 3.51 -14.77 6.89
C ALA A 155 3.11 -14.20 8.27
N LYS A 156 3.82 -13.15 8.72
CA LYS A 156 3.47 -12.38 9.92
C LYS A 156 2.22 -11.53 9.69
N ALA A 157 2.06 -11.00 8.47
CA ALA A 157 0.90 -10.21 8.07
C ALA A 157 0.50 -10.45 6.61
N ILE A 158 -0.78 -10.20 6.31
CA ILE A 158 -1.25 -10.01 4.92
C ILE A 158 -1.72 -8.58 4.73
N VAL A 159 -1.53 -8.04 3.53
CA VAL A 159 -2.14 -6.77 3.10
C VAL A 159 -3.23 -7.07 2.08
N ILE A 160 -4.47 -6.75 2.42
CA ILE A 160 -5.61 -6.84 1.50
C ILE A 160 -5.87 -5.45 0.95
N SER A 161 -5.81 -5.31 -0.37
CA SER A 161 -6.18 -4.07 -1.05
C SER A 161 -7.66 -4.08 -1.43
N GLY A 162 -8.35 -2.96 -1.25
CA GLY A 162 -9.74 -2.81 -1.67
C GLY A 162 -9.95 -3.02 -3.17
N THR A 163 -8.92 -2.83 -3.99
CA THR A 163 -8.99 -3.13 -5.43
C THR A 163 -9.21 -4.61 -5.74
N ALA A 164 -8.83 -5.52 -4.84
CA ALA A 164 -9.11 -6.96 -4.98
C ALA A 164 -10.58 -7.29 -4.74
N LEU A 165 -11.32 -6.41 -4.06
CA LEU A 165 -12.72 -6.63 -3.65
C LEU A 165 -13.74 -6.19 -4.69
N SER A 166 -13.30 -5.58 -5.79
CA SER A 166 -14.21 -4.94 -6.74
C SER A 166 -15.04 -5.94 -7.57
N MET A 167 -14.54 -7.16 -7.79
CA MET A 167 -15.25 -8.17 -8.58
C MET A 167 -14.82 -9.58 -8.18
N SER A 168 -15.77 -10.55 -8.17
CA SER A 168 -15.45 -11.99 -8.09
C SER A 168 -14.90 -12.47 -9.45
N PRO A 169 -13.99 -13.50 -9.45
CA PRO A 169 -13.61 -14.33 -8.29
C PRO A 169 -12.53 -13.71 -7.38
N SER A 170 -11.81 -12.67 -7.77
CA SER A 170 -10.74 -12.02 -6.95
C SER A 170 -11.25 -11.59 -5.57
N ARG A 171 -12.47 -11.06 -5.49
CA ARG A 171 -13.14 -10.72 -4.23
C ARG A 171 -13.21 -11.91 -3.29
N ASP A 172 -13.68 -13.05 -3.80
CA ASP A 172 -13.87 -14.27 -3.00
C ASP A 172 -12.51 -14.83 -2.55
N ALA A 173 -11.50 -14.76 -3.41
CA ALA A 173 -10.13 -15.11 -3.07
C ALA A 173 -9.55 -14.22 -1.95
N ALA A 174 -9.76 -12.90 -2.01
CA ALA A 174 -9.31 -11.97 -0.97
C ALA A 174 -10.05 -12.20 0.36
N LEU A 175 -11.35 -12.45 0.34
CA LEU A 175 -12.11 -12.77 1.54
C LEU A 175 -11.68 -14.11 2.15
N LYS A 176 -11.42 -15.12 1.33
CA LYS A 176 -10.83 -16.39 1.79
C LYS A 176 -9.47 -16.17 2.44
N ALA A 177 -8.59 -15.39 1.81
CA ALA A 177 -7.27 -15.06 2.36
C ALA A 177 -7.39 -14.39 3.74
N MET A 178 -8.32 -13.45 3.90
CA MET A 178 -8.61 -12.81 5.19
C MET A 178 -9.04 -13.83 6.24
N MET A 179 -9.97 -14.72 5.91
CA MET A 179 -10.46 -15.74 6.86
C MET A 179 -9.35 -16.71 7.27
N LEU A 180 -8.50 -17.12 6.33
CA LEU A 180 -7.35 -17.98 6.59
C LEU A 180 -6.31 -17.27 7.46
N ALA A 181 -6.08 -15.97 7.22
CA ALA A 181 -5.19 -15.16 8.05
C ALA A 181 -5.68 -15.11 9.51
N LYS A 182 -6.95 -14.81 9.73
CA LYS A 182 -7.54 -14.80 11.09
C LYS A 182 -7.45 -16.17 11.76
N LYS A 183 -7.73 -17.25 11.03
CA LYS A 183 -7.61 -18.63 11.53
C LYS A 183 -6.19 -18.97 12.01
N ASN A 184 -5.18 -18.45 11.32
CA ASN A 184 -3.76 -18.76 11.55
C ASN A 184 -3.01 -17.66 12.35
N ASN A 185 -3.72 -16.74 13.00
CA ASN A 185 -3.16 -15.62 13.76
C ASN A 185 -2.17 -14.79 12.95
N VAL A 186 -2.47 -14.58 11.67
CA VAL A 186 -1.76 -13.66 10.78
C VAL A 186 -2.42 -12.30 10.87
N VAL A 187 -1.63 -11.25 11.06
CA VAL A 187 -2.14 -9.87 11.15
C VAL A 187 -2.78 -9.47 9.82
N VAL A 188 -4.01 -8.96 9.87
CA VAL A 188 -4.73 -8.48 8.69
C VAL A 188 -4.58 -6.98 8.60
N ILE A 189 -3.95 -6.50 7.53
CA ILE A 189 -3.81 -5.07 7.19
C ILE A 189 -4.73 -4.80 6.01
N PHE A 190 -5.64 -3.86 6.15
CA PHE A 190 -6.53 -3.42 5.08
C PHE A 190 -6.07 -2.06 4.55
N ASP A 191 -5.57 -2.05 3.31
CA ASP A 191 -5.38 -0.81 2.55
C ASP A 191 -6.62 -0.58 1.71
N ILE A 192 -7.41 0.44 2.04
CA ILE A 192 -8.73 0.64 1.43
C ILE A 192 -8.61 0.89 -0.08
N ASP A 193 -7.61 1.63 -0.52
CA ASP A 193 -7.18 1.80 -1.94
C ASP A 193 -8.37 1.81 -2.92
N TYR A 194 -9.26 2.77 -2.77
CA TYR A 194 -10.42 2.89 -3.64
C TYR A 194 -10.03 3.28 -5.07
N ARG A 195 -10.60 2.56 -6.02
CA ARG A 195 -10.59 2.93 -7.45
C ARG A 195 -12.02 2.81 -7.99
N PRO A 196 -12.51 3.78 -8.74
CA PRO A 196 -13.91 3.81 -9.20
C PRO A 196 -14.24 2.74 -10.26
N TYR A 197 -13.24 2.04 -10.76
CA TYR A 197 -13.37 1.04 -11.81
C TYR A 197 -13.91 -0.27 -11.26
N THR A 198 -14.75 -0.95 -12.04
CA THR A 198 -15.33 -2.29 -11.77
C THR A 198 -16.41 -2.36 -10.70
N TRP A 199 -16.66 -1.31 -9.92
CA TRP A 199 -17.75 -1.25 -8.98
C TRP A 199 -19.08 -0.89 -9.64
N LYS A 200 -20.17 -1.52 -9.21
CA LYS A 200 -21.52 -1.24 -9.73
C LYS A 200 -22.15 -0.01 -9.08
N ASN A 201 -21.92 0.17 -7.79
CA ASN A 201 -22.47 1.28 -7.02
C ASN A 201 -21.75 1.44 -5.68
N LYS A 202 -22.06 2.51 -4.94
CA LYS A 202 -21.44 2.81 -3.65
C LYS A 202 -21.83 1.84 -2.53
N ASP A 203 -23.04 1.28 -2.57
CA ASP A 203 -23.49 0.32 -1.56
C ASP A 203 -22.68 -0.97 -1.65
N GLU A 204 -22.38 -1.43 -2.87
CA GLU A 204 -21.50 -2.58 -3.08
C GLU A 204 -20.11 -2.34 -2.49
N ILE A 205 -19.53 -1.15 -2.68
CA ILE A 205 -18.24 -0.77 -2.09
C ILE A 205 -18.32 -0.87 -0.57
N SER A 206 -19.31 -0.21 0.04
CA SER A 206 -19.47 -0.18 1.49
C SER A 206 -19.63 -1.56 2.09
N VAL A 207 -20.44 -2.44 1.47
CA VAL A 207 -20.64 -3.83 1.94
C VAL A 207 -19.31 -4.60 1.99
N TYR A 208 -18.58 -4.65 0.89
CA TYR A 208 -17.38 -5.48 0.83
C TYR A 208 -16.19 -4.87 1.59
N TYR A 209 -16.07 -3.55 1.59
CA TYR A 209 -15.04 -2.87 2.39
C TYR A 209 -15.29 -3.09 3.89
N GLN A 210 -16.54 -3.00 4.37
CA GLN A 210 -16.85 -3.32 5.76
C GLN A 210 -16.57 -4.77 6.13
N MET A 211 -16.78 -5.73 5.22
CA MET A 211 -16.47 -7.14 5.50
C MET A 211 -14.98 -7.33 5.84
N VAL A 212 -14.08 -6.63 5.15
CA VAL A 212 -12.65 -6.69 5.44
C VAL A 212 -12.29 -5.80 6.63
N ALA A 213 -12.75 -4.56 6.67
CA ALA A 213 -12.43 -3.61 7.73
C ALA A 213 -12.80 -4.11 9.14
N ARG A 214 -13.94 -4.81 9.28
CA ARG A 214 -14.38 -5.43 10.56
C ARG A 214 -13.50 -6.58 11.03
N ASN A 215 -12.64 -7.10 10.17
CA ASN A 215 -11.72 -8.20 10.47
C ASN A 215 -10.25 -7.76 10.45
N ALA A 216 -9.97 -6.51 10.11
CA ALA A 216 -8.64 -5.98 10.02
C ALA A 216 -8.09 -5.59 11.40
N ASP A 217 -6.80 -5.83 11.60
CA ASP A 217 -6.05 -5.38 12.78
C ASP A 217 -5.50 -3.97 12.56
N ILE A 218 -5.20 -3.61 11.29
CA ILE A 218 -4.72 -2.30 10.87
C ILE A 218 -5.52 -1.87 9.64
N ILE A 219 -6.00 -0.61 9.61
CA ILE A 219 -6.72 -0.06 8.47
C ILE A 219 -6.03 1.22 8.02
N LEU A 220 -5.71 1.31 6.72
CA LEU A 220 -5.13 2.49 6.09
C LEU A 220 -6.08 3.02 5.00
N GLY A 221 -6.39 4.31 5.05
CA GLY A 221 -7.25 4.91 4.04
C GLY A 221 -7.19 6.44 4.06
N SER A 222 -7.71 7.06 3.01
CA SER A 222 -8.04 8.49 3.01
C SER A 222 -9.41 8.72 3.67
N ARG A 223 -9.74 9.96 4.04
CA ARG A 223 -11.06 10.28 4.57
C ARG A 223 -12.18 9.86 3.61
N GLU A 224 -12.02 10.13 2.32
CA GLU A 224 -12.99 9.73 1.29
C GLU A 224 -13.19 8.20 1.24
N GLU A 225 -12.13 7.43 1.42
CA GLU A 225 -12.19 5.97 1.44
C GLU A 225 -12.91 5.44 2.68
N TYR A 226 -12.75 6.08 3.83
CA TYR A 226 -13.54 5.77 5.01
C TYR A 226 -15.02 6.15 4.83
N ASP A 227 -15.32 7.30 4.22
CA ASP A 227 -16.70 7.70 3.91
C ASP A 227 -17.40 6.66 3.02
N LEU A 228 -16.71 6.14 2.01
CA LEU A 228 -17.22 5.06 1.16
C LEU A 228 -17.40 3.76 1.92
N THR A 229 -16.47 3.42 2.81
CA THR A 229 -16.55 2.21 3.65
C THR A 229 -17.75 2.28 4.59
N GLU A 230 -18.02 3.43 5.17
CA GLU A 230 -19.06 3.67 6.17
C GLU A 230 -20.44 3.95 5.57
N ALA A 231 -20.55 4.20 4.26
CA ALA A 231 -21.73 4.75 3.60
C ALA A 231 -23.05 4.03 3.94
N ILE A 232 -23.08 2.70 3.98
CA ILE A 232 -24.30 1.92 4.22
C ILE A 232 -24.75 1.92 5.70
N THR A 233 -23.83 2.14 6.63
CA THR A 233 -24.10 2.16 8.08
C THR A 233 -24.20 3.56 8.66
N GLY A 234 -23.92 4.58 7.87
CA GLY A 234 -23.85 5.99 8.24
C GLY A 234 -22.40 6.46 8.39
N VAL A 235 -22.04 7.44 7.57
CA VAL A 235 -20.71 8.06 7.58
C VAL A 235 -20.48 8.79 8.90
N CYS A 236 -19.34 8.51 9.54
CA CYS A 236 -18.91 9.25 10.73
C CYS A 236 -18.56 10.71 10.38
N LYS A 237 -18.88 11.63 11.30
CA LYS A 237 -18.69 13.07 11.05
C LYS A 237 -17.24 13.51 11.24
N THR A 238 -16.49 12.78 12.07
CA THR A 238 -15.10 13.10 12.37
C THR A 238 -14.21 11.85 12.25
N ASP A 239 -12.92 12.07 12.14
CA ASP A 239 -11.93 10.99 12.10
C ASP A 239 -11.93 10.18 13.39
N GLU A 240 -12.14 10.85 14.54
CA GLU A 240 -12.22 10.20 15.86
C GLU A 240 -13.44 9.28 15.96
N GLU A 241 -14.57 9.66 15.38
CA GLU A 241 -15.76 8.80 15.33
C GLU A 241 -15.50 7.57 14.46
N SER A 242 -14.88 7.73 13.28
CA SER A 242 -14.46 6.62 12.43
C SER A 242 -13.46 5.70 13.15
N ALA A 243 -12.44 6.26 13.77
CA ALA A 243 -11.46 5.48 14.51
C ALA A 243 -12.11 4.66 15.65
N LYS A 244 -13.00 5.28 16.43
CA LYS A 244 -13.76 4.59 17.49
C LYS A 244 -14.63 3.48 16.93
N LEU A 245 -15.30 3.70 15.80
CA LEU A 245 -16.09 2.68 15.11
C LEU A 245 -15.23 1.46 14.77
N TRP A 246 -14.11 1.66 14.09
CA TRP A 246 -13.25 0.56 13.65
C TRP A 246 -12.52 -0.12 14.81
N HIS A 247 -12.12 0.62 15.84
CA HIS A 247 -11.61 0.03 17.08
C HIS A 247 -12.65 -0.85 17.78
N SER A 248 -13.94 -0.50 17.73
CA SER A 248 -15.01 -1.32 18.29
C SER A 248 -15.16 -2.68 17.62
N TYR A 249 -14.74 -2.79 16.36
CA TYR A 249 -14.67 -4.06 15.63
C TYR A 249 -13.35 -4.82 15.81
N GLY A 250 -12.38 -4.22 16.48
CA GLY A 250 -11.12 -4.90 16.83
C GLY A 250 -9.86 -4.35 16.16
N ALA A 251 -9.97 -3.38 15.25
CA ALA A 251 -8.80 -2.70 14.69
C ALA A 251 -7.93 -2.11 15.81
N LYS A 252 -6.63 -2.30 15.71
CA LYS A 252 -5.64 -1.82 16.69
C LYS A 252 -5.08 -0.46 16.29
N ILE A 253 -4.95 -0.25 14.98
CA ILE A 253 -4.44 0.99 14.39
C ILE A 253 -5.36 1.38 13.23
N VAL A 254 -5.80 2.64 13.22
CA VAL A 254 -6.59 3.25 12.15
C VAL A 254 -5.84 4.47 11.65
N ILE A 255 -5.45 4.48 10.37
CA ILE A 255 -4.75 5.59 9.73
C ILE A 255 -5.71 6.30 8.78
N ILE A 256 -5.94 7.59 9.04
CA ILE A 256 -6.77 8.44 8.17
C ILE A 256 -5.89 9.49 7.51
N LYS A 257 -5.86 9.47 6.17
CA LYS A 257 -5.00 10.34 5.33
C LYS A 257 -5.85 11.46 4.72
N HIS A 258 -5.31 12.67 4.72
CA HIS A 258 -5.92 13.89 4.16
C HIS A 258 -5.04 14.52 3.06
N GLY A 259 -4.26 13.71 2.33
CA GLY A 259 -3.39 14.17 1.25
C GLY A 259 -2.41 15.24 1.74
N LYS A 260 -2.52 16.46 1.21
CA LYS A 260 -1.65 17.60 1.56
C LYS A 260 -1.79 18.09 3.01
N ASP A 261 -2.86 17.72 3.69
CA ASP A 261 -3.10 18.13 5.07
C ASP A 261 -2.50 17.13 6.09
N GLY A 262 -1.98 15.99 5.58
CA GLY A 262 -1.25 15.02 6.37
C GLY A 262 -2.04 13.75 6.70
N SER A 263 -1.69 13.11 7.79
CA SER A 263 -2.36 11.90 8.27
C SER A 263 -2.37 11.83 9.79
N THR A 264 -3.35 11.09 10.32
CA THR A 264 -3.45 10.81 11.75
C THR A 264 -3.56 9.30 11.96
N ALA A 265 -2.75 8.78 12.88
CA ALA A 265 -2.86 7.44 13.41
C ALA A 265 -3.66 7.46 14.71
N TYR A 266 -4.71 6.68 14.77
CA TYR A 266 -5.49 6.42 15.97
C TYR A 266 -5.18 5.02 16.48
N THR A 267 -4.95 4.89 17.76
CA THR A 267 -4.59 3.62 18.40
C THR A 267 -5.67 3.20 19.41
N ASN A 268 -5.83 1.90 19.60
CA ASN A 268 -6.89 1.34 20.44
C ASN A 268 -6.76 1.63 21.93
N ASP A 269 -5.66 2.26 22.37
CA ASP A 269 -5.50 2.80 23.75
C ASP A 269 -6.00 4.24 23.86
N GLY A 270 -6.64 4.77 22.83
CA GLY A 270 -7.26 6.09 22.80
C GLY A 270 -6.32 7.23 22.46
N LYS A 271 -5.09 6.95 22.03
CA LYS A 271 -4.15 7.98 21.59
C LYS A 271 -4.28 8.26 20.10
N SER A 272 -3.88 9.47 19.71
CA SER A 272 -3.73 9.86 18.31
C SER A 272 -2.38 10.53 18.09
N TYR A 273 -1.86 10.38 16.87
CA TYR A 273 -0.58 10.92 16.43
C TYR A 273 -0.75 11.50 15.04
N SER A 274 -0.43 12.76 14.84
CA SER A 274 -0.61 13.44 13.57
C SER A 274 0.72 13.90 12.99
N ILE A 275 0.79 13.89 11.65
CA ILE A 275 1.95 14.40 10.90
C ILE A 275 1.48 15.14 9.66
N LYS A 276 2.17 16.24 9.34
CA LYS A 276 2.04 16.92 8.05
C LYS A 276 3.00 16.30 7.03
N PRO A 277 2.68 16.33 5.72
CA PRO A 277 3.61 15.87 4.69
C PRO A 277 4.86 16.74 4.67
N PHE A 278 5.98 16.15 4.28
CA PHE A 278 7.19 16.92 4.00
C PHE A 278 6.95 17.80 2.78
N PRO A 279 7.43 19.07 2.82
CA PRO A 279 7.30 20.01 1.70
C PRO A 279 8.13 19.53 0.52
N VAL A 280 7.47 19.13 -0.58
CA VAL A 280 8.16 18.68 -1.79
C VAL A 280 7.50 19.24 -3.04
N LYS A 281 8.27 19.34 -4.12
CA LYS A 281 7.73 19.65 -5.44
C LYS A 281 7.13 18.37 -6.03
N ALA A 282 5.83 18.16 -5.82
CA ALA A 282 5.14 17.00 -6.38
C ALA A 282 5.22 17.01 -7.91
N MET A 283 5.45 15.85 -8.50
CA MET A 283 5.39 15.60 -9.94
C MET A 283 4.03 15.01 -10.34
N LYS A 284 3.38 14.28 -9.43
CA LYS A 284 2.11 13.58 -9.65
C LYS A 284 1.29 13.50 -8.36
N GLY A 285 -0.02 13.32 -8.49
CA GLY A 285 -0.95 13.24 -7.35
C GLY A 285 -1.24 11.83 -6.84
N PHE A 286 -0.48 10.79 -7.25
CA PHE A 286 -0.76 9.38 -6.92
C PHE A 286 0.52 8.61 -6.57
N GLY A 287 0.36 7.43 -5.94
CA GLY A 287 1.43 6.52 -5.52
C GLY A 287 2.00 6.83 -4.13
N GLY A 288 1.78 8.02 -3.58
CA GLY A 288 2.24 8.35 -2.23
C GLY A 288 1.65 7.43 -1.15
N GLY A 289 0.41 6.97 -1.33
CA GLY A 289 -0.23 6.00 -0.44
C GLY A 289 0.53 4.69 -0.33
N ASP A 290 1.02 4.16 -1.46
CA ASP A 290 1.77 2.89 -1.51
C ASP A 290 3.14 3.03 -0.83
N GLY A 291 3.83 4.16 -1.05
CA GLY A 291 5.08 4.50 -0.37
C GLY A 291 4.89 4.64 1.14
N TYR A 292 3.81 5.32 1.55
CA TYR A 292 3.43 5.42 2.95
C TYR A 292 3.18 4.05 3.57
N ALA A 293 2.32 3.24 2.95
CA ALA A 293 1.92 1.94 3.48
C ALA A 293 3.13 1.01 3.64
N SER A 294 3.99 0.88 2.61
CA SER A 294 5.17 0.02 2.68
C SER A 294 6.13 0.43 3.80
N ALA A 295 6.44 1.71 3.91
CA ALA A 295 7.37 2.23 4.90
C ALA A 295 6.77 2.16 6.32
N PHE A 296 5.50 2.49 6.49
CA PHE A 296 4.79 2.38 7.76
C PHE A 296 4.71 0.94 8.25
N ILE A 297 4.29 -0.01 7.40
CA ILE A 297 4.21 -1.44 7.74
C ILE A 297 5.59 -1.98 8.13
N ARG A 298 6.66 -1.61 7.40
CA ARG A 298 8.03 -1.98 7.79
C ARG A 298 8.36 -1.53 9.21
N CYS A 299 8.04 -0.29 9.57
CA CYS A 299 8.29 0.23 10.92
C CYS A 299 7.51 -0.54 12.00
N LEU A 300 6.24 -0.90 11.72
CA LEU A 300 5.44 -1.73 12.61
C LEU A 300 6.06 -3.10 12.86
N LEU A 301 6.51 -3.77 11.79
CA LEU A 301 7.19 -5.07 11.86
C LEU A 301 8.48 -5.03 12.69
N GLU A 302 9.15 -3.88 12.72
CA GLU A 302 10.38 -3.66 13.50
C GLU A 302 10.14 -3.11 14.92
N GLY A 303 8.87 -2.88 15.29
CA GLY A 303 8.48 -2.41 16.63
C GLY A 303 8.85 -0.96 16.88
N TRP A 304 8.82 -0.09 15.87
CA TRP A 304 9.09 1.33 16.04
C TRP A 304 7.96 2.04 16.78
N GLU A 305 8.30 3.14 17.47
CA GLU A 305 7.29 4.03 18.03
C GLU A 305 6.39 4.60 16.93
N MET A 306 5.10 4.80 17.26
CA MET A 306 4.10 5.25 16.28
C MET A 306 4.51 6.54 15.57
N ILE A 307 5.10 7.47 16.32
CA ILE A 307 5.52 8.76 15.80
C ILE A 307 6.64 8.63 14.75
N ASP A 308 7.61 7.75 15.02
CA ASP A 308 8.71 7.48 14.09
C ASP A 308 8.23 6.71 12.85
N ALA A 309 7.25 5.81 13.03
CA ALA A 309 6.62 5.09 11.93
C ALA A 309 5.83 6.02 11.01
N LEU A 310 5.11 6.99 11.57
CA LEU A 310 4.40 8.03 10.81
C LEU A 310 5.37 8.90 10.02
N GLU A 311 6.46 9.33 10.64
CA GLU A 311 7.46 10.17 9.99
C GLU A 311 8.11 9.44 8.83
N PHE A 312 8.53 8.20 9.03
CA PHE A 312 9.16 7.37 8.01
C PHE A 312 8.22 7.05 6.85
N GLY A 313 6.95 6.73 7.14
CA GLY A 313 5.90 6.52 6.13
C GLY A 313 5.61 7.78 5.32
N THR A 314 5.50 8.93 5.99
CA THR A 314 5.22 10.22 5.33
C THR A 314 6.40 10.67 4.47
N ALA A 315 7.64 10.47 4.91
CA ALA A 315 8.82 10.76 4.12
C ALA A 315 8.86 9.94 2.83
N SER A 316 8.65 8.61 2.93
CA SER A 316 8.54 7.74 1.76
C SER A 316 7.45 8.20 0.78
N ALA A 317 6.27 8.59 1.29
CA ALA A 317 5.20 9.13 0.47
C ALA A 317 5.59 10.41 -0.26
N SER A 318 6.23 11.35 0.44
CA SER A 318 6.67 12.63 -0.12
C SER A 318 7.74 12.44 -1.21
N MET A 319 8.70 11.55 -0.99
CA MET A 319 9.69 11.18 -2.02
C MET A 319 9.00 10.59 -3.26
N LEU A 320 8.02 9.71 -3.07
CA LEU A 320 7.39 9.00 -4.18
C LEU A 320 6.51 9.87 -5.07
N ILE A 321 5.79 10.85 -4.50
CA ILE A 321 5.00 11.80 -5.30
C ILE A 321 5.89 12.78 -6.11
N SER A 322 7.16 12.91 -5.74
CA SER A 322 8.15 13.72 -6.47
C SER A 322 8.86 12.93 -7.58
N ALA A 323 8.59 11.63 -7.70
CA ALA A 323 9.24 10.73 -8.64
C ALA A 323 8.32 10.35 -9.81
N HIS A 324 8.93 9.97 -10.94
CA HIS A 324 8.20 9.64 -12.17
C HIS A 324 7.41 8.33 -12.10
N SER A 325 7.88 7.34 -11.34
CA SER A 325 7.22 6.03 -11.20
C SER A 325 6.72 5.81 -9.77
N CYS A 326 5.93 4.73 -9.56
CA CYS A 326 5.63 4.23 -8.22
C CYS A 326 6.63 3.13 -7.84
N SER A 327 6.53 1.94 -8.44
CA SER A 327 7.37 0.79 -8.08
C SER A 327 8.88 1.06 -8.23
N ALA A 328 9.33 1.58 -9.38
CA ALA A 328 10.76 1.78 -9.63
C ALA A 328 11.39 2.86 -8.74
N ALA A 329 10.58 3.80 -8.22
CA ALA A 329 11.03 4.89 -7.36
C ALA A 329 10.86 4.63 -5.86
N MET A 330 10.40 3.42 -5.46
CA MET A 330 10.34 3.07 -4.04
C MET A 330 11.70 3.26 -3.38
N PRO A 331 11.81 4.10 -2.33
CA PRO A 331 13.08 4.45 -1.74
C PRO A 331 13.65 3.33 -0.85
N SER A 332 14.97 3.33 -0.64
CA SER A 332 15.63 2.51 0.37
C SER A 332 15.51 3.15 1.77
N VAL A 333 15.88 2.38 2.80
CA VAL A 333 15.91 2.87 4.20
C VAL A 333 16.83 4.09 4.32
N GLU A 334 18.03 3.98 3.77
CA GLU A 334 19.05 5.02 3.83
C GLU A 334 18.58 6.31 3.14
N ALA A 335 17.91 6.17 1.98
CA ALA A 335 17.38 7.31 1.25
C ALA A 335 16.28 8.04 2.04
N ILE A 336 15.40 7.29 2.72
CA ILE A 336 14.34 7.88 3.56
C ILE A 336 14.97 8.59 4.78
N GLU A 337 15.94 7.96 5.44
CA GLU A 337 16.60 8.53 6.62
C GLU A 337 17.37 9.82 6.27
N GLU A 338 18.06 9.84 5.14
CA GLU A 338 18.75 11.03 4.67
C GLU A 338 17.77 12.15 4.32
N PHE A 339 16.70 11.83 3.59
CA PHE A 339 15.63 12.78 3.28
C PHE A 339 15.03 13.40 4.55
N ILE A 340 14.67 12.58 5.55
CA ILE A 340 14.13 13.08 6.83
C ILE A 340 15.12 14.04 7.50
N LYS A 341 16.40 13.71 7.50
CA LYS A 341 17.45 14.54 8.11
C LYS A 341 17.59 15.88 7.40
N GLU A 342 17.59 15.89 6.06
CA GLU A 342 17.69 17.11 5.26
C GLU A 342 16.47 18.02 5.45
N GLU A 343 15.26 17.43 5.39
CA GLU A 343 14.02 18.20 5.54
C GLU A 343 13.87 18.78 6.96
N LYS A 344 14.24 18.01 8.00
CA LYS A 344 14.25 18.54 9.38
C LYS A 344 15.25 19.67 9.58
N ALA A 345 16.37 19.66 8.89
CA ALA A 345 17.33 20.75 8.96
C ALA A 345 16.77 22.08 8.39
N ILE A 346 15.83 21.96 7.43
CA ILE A 346 15.23 23.12 6.77
C ILE A 346 13.95 23.57 7.49
N TYR A 347 13.06 22.62 7.84
CA TYR A 347 11.69 22.90 8.29
C TYR A 347 11.44 22.58 9.78
N GLY A 348 12.40 21.97 10.48
CA GLY A 348 12.22 21.52 11.86
C GLY A 348 11.42 20.20 11.97
N GLU A 349 10.89 19.94 13.17
CA GLU A 349 10.11 18.71 13.43
C GLU A 349 8.75 18.75 12.74
N MET A 350 8.46 17.70 11.95
CA MET A 350 7.21 17.58 11.19
C MET A 350 6.09 16.87 11.95
N VAL A 351 6.43 16.19 13.03
CA VAL A 351 5.50 15.38 13.82
C VAL A 351 4.98 16.18 15.01
N ALA A 352 3.66 16.34 15.09
CA ALA A 352 3.03 16.87 16.30
C ALA A 352 2.90 15.74 17.34
N ARG A 353 3.51 15.91 18.49
CA ARG A 353 3.24 15.09 19.67
C ARG A 353 2.03 15.70 20.37
N ALA A 354 0.89 15.02 20.30
CA ALA A 354 -0.30 15.38 21.08
C ALA A 354 -0.13 14.93 22.54
#